data_d921f6c7276de10158c0044c0ff2b3c5
#
_entry.id   d921f6c7276de10158c0044c0ff2b3c5
#
_cell.length_a   1.000
_cell.length_b   1.000
_cell.length_c   1.000
_cell.angle_alpha   90.00
_cell.angle_beta   90.00
_cell.angle_gamma   90.00
#
_symmetry.space_group_name_H-M   'P 1'
#
loop_
_entity.id
_entity.type
_entity.pdbx_description
1 polymer ?
#
loop_
_entity_poly.entity_id
_entity_poly.type
_entity_poly.pdbx_seq_one_letter_code
_entity_poly.pdbx_strand_id
1 'polypeptide(L)'
;LMARVIKSMGIKMVLSGEGADELFGGYPWRYYRVFDSLSQQDFFDQYYGFWQRLVPDEQKLDLFQPSVFEQLDIEEPRKVFERVFTFNNALRYDSPEAHIQNSLYFEAKTFLPGLFLVGDKLAMAHGLEERFPFMDNDLVDFAQMIPVKYKLGNLSEEIKRIDENQFKKGTYRDFDDGKKVLRQAMKDYIPTKITNRKKQGFSAPDESWYRGENADYLKDLLLGNKTVMSEFIDQSYVKQIVNEHINEKINHRLLIWSFMNFEWWCRIFLNNEKIE
;
A
#
# COMPACT_ATOMS: atom_id res chain seq x y z
N LEU A 1 14.12 5.11 12.93
CA LEU A 1 15.06 6.24 13.07
C LEU A 1 14.33 7.52 13.51
N MET A 2 13.30 7.97 12.77
CA MET A 2 12.56 9.20 13.06
C MET A 2 12.01 9.25 14.50
N ALA A 3 11.30 8.22 14.94
CA ALA A 3 10.77 8.13 16.32
C ALA A 3 11.88 8.25 17.39
N ARG A 4 13.03 7.60 17.17
CA ARG A 4 14.20 7.69 18.06
C ARG A 4 14.72 9.13 18.18
N VAL A 5 14.82 9.84 17.05
CA VAL A 5 15.29 11.23 17.03
C VAL A 5 14.30 12.14 17.74
N ILE A 6 13.00 12.03 17.46
CA ILE A 6 11.96 12.82 18.10
C ILE A 6 11.97 12.60 19.63
N LYS A 7 12.06 11.33 20.04
CA LYS A 7 12.13 10.96 21.46
C LYS A 7 13.37 11.55 22.16
N SER A 8 14.53 11.55 21.50
CA SER A 8 15.76 12.14 22.06
C SER A 8 15.66 13.65 22.28
N MET A 9 14.73 14.34 21.62
CA MET A 9 14.41 15.76 21.84
C MET A 9 13.47 15.99 23.04
N GLY A 10 13.13 14.94 23.80
CA GLY A 10 12.22 15.02 24.96
C GLY A 10 10.73 15.03 24.60
N ILE A 11 10.37 14.88 23.34
CA ILE A 11 8.99 14.86 22.87
C ILE A 11 8.38 13.50 23.23
N LYS A 12 7.18 13.51 23.82
CA LYS A 12 6.50 12.31 24.29
C LYS A 12 5.39 11.85 23.33
N MET A 13 4.83 12.77 22.56
CA MET A 13 3.68 12.53 21.68
C MET A 13 3.78 13.35 20.42
N VAL A 14 3.34 12.78 19.30
CA VAL A 14 3.24 13.43 17.99
C VAL A 14 1.84 13.25 17.41
N LEU A 15 1.47 14.18 16.52
CA LEU A 15 0.26 14.06 15.70
C LEU A 15 0.66 13.64 14.30
N SER A 16 -0.01 12.61 13.77
CA SER A 16 0.16 12.12 12.41
C SER A 16 -0.97 12.60 11.50
N GLY A 17 -0.64 12.78 10.22
CA GLY A 17 -1.62 13.08 9.16
C GLY A 17 -2.25 11.87 8.52
N GLU A 18 -1.99 10.66 9.02
CA GLU A 18 -2.54 9.41 8.49
C GLU A 18 -4.06 9.37 8.59
N GLY A 19 -4.70 8.68 7.64
CA GLY A 19 -6.15 8.63 7.49
C GLY A 19 -6.73 9.72 6.60
N ALA A 20 -6.03 10.85 6.40
CA ALA A 20 -6.53 11.93 5.54
C ALA A 20 -6.63 11.51 4.06
N ASP A 21 -5.73 10.67 3.59
CA ASP A 21 -5.75 10.18 2.21
C ASP A 21 -6.92 9.20 1.99
N GLU A 22 -7.14 8.30 2.92
CA GLU A 22 -8.18 7.26 2.87
C GLU A 22 -9.59 7.87 3.02
N LEU A 23 -9.75 8.86 3.89
CA LEU A 23 -11.05 9.52 4.10
C LEU A 23 -11.44 10.46 2.95
N PHE A 24 -10.48 11.19 2.40
CA PHE A 24 -10.73 12.27 1.45
C PHE A 24 -10.22 12.01 0.03
N GLY A 25 -9.87 10.76 -0.29
CA GLY A 25 -9.49 10.37 -1.64
C GLY A 25 -8.11 10.86 -2.07
N GLY A 26 -7.08 10.63 -1.25
CA GLY A 26 -5.72 11.10 -1.53
C GLY A 26 -4.94 10.26 -2.55
N TYR A 27 -5.50 9.16 -3.05
CA TYR A 27 -4.90 8.29 -4.06
C TYR A 27 -5.77 8.18 -5.31
N PRO A 28 -6.00 9.27 -6.06
CA PRO A 28 -6.95 9.28 -7.18
C PRO A 28 -6.76 8.14 -8.17
N TRP A 29 -5.51 7.81 -8.49
CA TRP A 29 -5.15 6.71 -9.41
C TRP A 29 -5.63 5.33 -8.97
N ARG A 30 -5.88 5.09 -7.67
CA ARG A 30 -6.44 3.82 -7.18
C ARG A 30 -7.92 3.74 -7.44
N TYR A 31 -8.62 4.84 -7.20
CA TYR A 31 -10.09 4.91 -7.30
C TYR A 31 -10.55 4.98 -8.74
N TYR A 32 -9.82 5.68 -9.60
CA TYR A 32 -10.18 5.76 -11.00
C TYR A 32 -10.04 4.43 -11.77
N ARG A 33 -9.33 3.46 -11.23
CA ARG A 33 -9.24 2.11 -11.83
C ARG A 33 -10.57 1.39 -11.92
N VAL A 34 -11.51 1.70 -11.04
CA VAL A 34 -12.81 1.06 -10.94
C VAL A 34 -13.95 1.97 -11.35
N PHE A 35 -13.62 3.15 -11.88
CA PHE A 35 -14.61 4.17 -12.22
C PHE A 35 -15.58 3.69 -13.29
N ASP A 36 -15.10 2.97 -14.29
CA ASP A 36 -15.84 2.45 -15.44
C ASP A 36 -16.37 1.01 -15.25
N SER A 37 -16.32 0.48 -14.02
CA SER A 37 -16.88 -0.83 -13.71
C SER A 37 -18.39 -0.85 -14.01
N LEU A 38 -18.84 -1.95 -14.63
CA LEU A 38 -20.23 -2.08 -15.11
C LEU A 38 -21.13 -2.86 -14.14
N SER A 39 -20.54 -3.53 -13.17
CA SER A 39 -21.23 -4.38 -12.18
C SER A 39 -20.39 -4.57 -10.93
N GLN A 40 -20.98 -5.17 -9.89
CA GLN A 40 -20.25 -5.58 -8.69
C GLN A 40 -19.10 -6.55 -9.02
N GLN A 41 -19.35 -7.53 -9.89
CA GLN A 41 -18.32 -8.50 -10.28
C GLN A 41 -17.17 -7.82 -11.00
N ASP A 42 -17.45 -6.92 -11.93
CA ASP A 42 -16.45 -6.17 -12.68
C ASP A 42 -15.63 -5.24 -11.75
N PHE A 43 -16.29 -4.60 -10.78
CA PHE A 43 -15.61 -3.85 -9.72
C PHE A 43 -14.65 -4.76 -8.92
N PHE A 44 -15.11 -5.94 -8.51
CA PHE A 44 -14.27 -6.88 -7.76
C PHE A 44 -13.08 -7.36 -8.59
N ASP A 45 -13.27 -7.69 -9.86
CA ASP A 45 -12.20 -8.16 -10.74
C ASP A 45 -11.13 -7.08 -10.95
N GLN A 46 -11.55 -5.85 -11.24
CA GLN A 46 -10.63 -4.74 -11.47
C GLN A 46 -9.90 -4.33 -10.17
N TYR A 47 -10.62 -4.25 -9.06
CA TYR A 47 -10.03 -3.77 -7.80
C TYR A 47 -9.18 -4.83 -7.11
N TYR A 48 -9.60 -6.09 -7.14
CA TYR A 48 -8.78 -7.19 -6.68
C TYR A 48 -7.50 -7.33 -7.51
N GLY A 49 -7.60 -7.27 -8.84
CA GLY A 49 -6.44 -7.26 -9.73
C GLY A 49 -5.43 -6.17 -9.40
N PHE A 50 -5.89 -4.98 -9.01
CA PHE A 50 -5.01 -3.92 -8.52
C PHE A 50 -4.31 -4.30 -7.19
N TRP A 51 -5.03 -4.91 -6.25
CA TRP A 51 -4.47 -5.25 -4.94
C TRP A 51 -3.57 -6.49 -4.95
N GLN A 52 -3.54 -7.26 -6.02
CA GLN A 52 -2.53 -8.30 -6.26
C GLN A 52 -1.14 -7.72 -6.62
N ARG A 53 -0.73 -6.67 -5.92
CA ARG A 53 0.45 -5.85 -6.26
C ARG A 53 1.78 -6.56 -6.11
N LEU A 54 1.86 -7.61 -5.30
CA LEU A 54 3.10 -8.35 -5.08
C LEU A 54 3.23 -9.47 -6.11
N VAL A 55 2.27 -10.38 -6.12
CA VAL A 55 2.26 -11.56 -7.01
C VAL A 55 0.82 -11.81 -7.44
N PRO A 56 0.51 -11.77 -8.74
CA PRO A 56 -0.78 -12.17 -9.27
C PRO A 56 -1.09 -13.64 -8.96
N ASP A 57 -2.36 -13.98 -8.86
CA ASP A 57 -2.79 -15.35 -8.51
C ASP A 57 -2.23 -16.42 -9.46
N GLU A 58 -2.15 -16.11 -10.76
CA GLU A 58 -1.60 -16.99 -11.79
C GLU A 58 -0.10 -17.28 -11.63
N GLN A 59 0.65 -16.45 -10.92
CA GLN A 59 2.08 -16.63 -10.67
C GLN A 59 2.39 -17.30 -9.33
N LYS A 60 1.40 -17.59 -8.51
CA LYS A 60 1.62 -18.19 -7.19
C LYS A 60 2.14 -19.62 -7.28
N LEU A 61 1.81 -20.35 -8.35
CA LEU A 61 2.35 -21.68 -8.60
C LEU A 61 3.87 -21.64 -8.80
N ASP A 62 4.37 -20.60 -9.48
CA ASP A 62 5.81 -20.44 -9.73
C ASP A 62 6.55 -19.88 -8.50
N LEU A 63 5.82 -19.17 -7.63
CA LEU A 63 6.37 -18.54 -6.42
C LEU A 63 6.68 -19.56 -5.32
N PHE A 64 5.73 -20.45 -5.03
CA PHE A 64 5.84 -21.36 -3.89
C PHE A 64 6.50 -22.68 -4.24
N GLN A 65 7.22 -23.27 -3.28
CA GLN A 65 7.63 -24.66 -3.40
C GLN A 65 6.39 -25.57 -3.60
N PRO A 66 6.45 -26.62 -4.42
CA PRO A 66 5.29 -27.49 -4.69
C PRO A 66 4.64 -28.05 -3.40
N SER A 67 5.46 -28.47 -2.43
CA SER A 67 4.98 -29.00 -1.16
C SER A 67 4.23 -27.98 -0.31
N VAL A 68 4.51 -26.69 -0.50
CA VAL A 68 3.81 -25.58 0.16
C VAL A 68 2.55 -25.25 -0.61
N PHE A 69 2.65 -25.14 -1.94
CA PHE A 69 1.53 -24.78 -2.80
C PHE A 69 0.35 -25.76 -2.68
N GLU A 70 0.62 -27.05 -2.55
CA GLU A 70 -0.40 -28.10 -2.35
C GLU A 70 -1.23 -27.91 -1.07
N GLN A 71 -0.71 -27.15 -0.10
CA GLN A 71 -1.37 -26.88 1.19
C GLN A 71 -2.14 -25.55 1.20
N LEU A 72 -2.02 -24.75 0.13
CA LEU A 72 -2.64 -23.42 0.05
C LEU A 72 -3.99 -23.47 -0.65
N ASP A 73 -4.98 -22.75 -0.12
CA ASP A 73 -6.15 -22.35 -0.90
C ASP A 73 -5.84 -21.05 -1.63
N ILE A 74 -5.50 -21.15 -2.91
CA ILE A 74 -5.13 -19.99 -3.75
C ILE A 74 -6.30 -19.05 -4.03
N GLU A 75 -7.54 -19.49 -3.81
CA GLU A 75 -8.73 -18.65 -3.93
C GLU A 75 -9.03 -17.87 -2.64
N GLU A 76 -8.47 -18.27 -1.51
CA GLU A 76 -8.75 -17.63 -0.22
C GLU A 76 -8.45 -16.12 -0.21
N PRO A 77 -7.35 -15.59 -0.80
CA PRO A 77 -7.13 -14.15 -0.87
C PRO A 77 -8.27 -13.39 -1.56
N ARG A 78 -8.84 -13.96 -2.62
CA ARG A 78 -10.00 -13.39 -3.32
C ARG A 78 -11.23 -13.40 -2.43
N LYS A 79 -11.50 -14.49 -1.75
CA LYS A 79 -12.62 -14.64 -0.80
C LYS A 79 -12.50 -13.67 0.37
N VAL A 80 -11.27 -13.50 0.90
CA VAL A 80 -10.99 -12.52 1.97
C VAL A 80 -11.23 -11.10 1.49
N PHE A 81 -10.77 -10.76 0.29
CA PHE A 81 -11.02 -9.46 -0.32
C PHE A 81 -12.52 -9.16 -0.45
N GLU A 82 -13.29 -10.07 -1.04
CA GLU A 82 -14.73 -9.90 -1.23
C GLU A 82 -15.50 -9.81 0.09
N ARG A 83 -15.09 -10.58 1.11
CA ARG A 83 -15.67 -10.58 2.45
C ARG A 83 -15.67 -9.20 3.11
N VAL A 84 -14.68 -8.35 2.82
CA VAL A 84 -14.62 -6.98 3.36
C VAL A 84 -15.89 -6.20 3.01
N PHE A 85 -16.43 -6.40 1.82
CA PHE A 85 -17.61 -5.69 1.34
C PHE A 85 -18.92 -6.26 1.89
N THR A 86 -18.93 -7.49 2.40
CA THR A 86 -20.14 -8.11 2.97
C THR A 86 -20.54 -7.55 4.33
N PHE A 87 -19.64 -6.85 5.01
CA PHE A 87 -19.93 -6.24 6.32
C PHE A 87 -20.75 -4.94 6.25
N ASN A 88 -20.98 -4.42 5.05
CA ASN A 88 -21.74 -3.20 4.86
C ASN A 88 -22.83 -3.37 3.78
N ASN A 89 -24.04 -3.63 4.21
CA ASN A 89 -25.20 -3.82 3.33
C ASN A 89 -25.65 -2.53 2.59
N ALA A 90 -25.08 -1.38 2.92
CA ALA A 90 -25.38 -0.10 2.26
C ALA A 90 -24.53 0.17 1.01
N LEU A 91 -23.56 -0.70 0.71
CA LEU A 91 -22.71 -0.55 -0.47
C LEU A 91 -23.53 -0.74 -1.76
N ARG A 92 -23.24 0.12 -2.73
CA ARG A 92 -23.89 0.13 -4.05
C ARG A 92 -22.83 -0.07 -5.12
N TYR A 93 -23.26 -0.58 -6.29
CA TYR A 93 -22.39 -0.86 -7.44
C TYR A 93 -23.02 -0.38 -8.75
N ASP A 94 -23.81 0.67 -8.65
CA ASP A 94 -24.67 1.17 -9.74
C ASP A 94 -24.17 2.47 -10.36
N SER A 95 -23.04 2.98 -9.91
CA SER A 95 -22.45 4.21 -10.45
C SER A 95 -20.94 4.29 -10.22
N PRO A 96 -20.21 5.06 -11.05
CA PRO A 96 -18.79 5.32 -10.83
C PRO A 96 -18.47 5.86 -9.43
N GLU A 97 -19.29 6.76 -8.92
CA GLU A 97 -19.15 7.32 -7.58
C GLU A 97 -19.29 6.25 -6.49
N ALA A 98 -20.22 5.30 -6.67
CA ALA A 98 -20.40 4.18 -5.76
C ALA A 98 -19.16 3.27 -5.75
N HIS A 99 -18.56 2.97 -6.90
CA HIS A 99 -17.33 2.20 -6.98
C HIS A 99 -16.16 2.89 -6.27
N ILE A 100 -16.02 4.21 -6.44
CA ILE A 100 -15.01 4.99 -5.71
C ILE A 100 -15.28 4.96 -4.20
N GLN A 101 -16.54 5.13 -3.78
CA GLN A 101 -16.89 5.08 -2.36
C GLN A 101 -16.59 3.70 -1.75
N ASN A 102 -16.84 2.63 -2.49
CA ASN A 102 -16.49 1.26 -2.08
C ASN A 102 -14.98 1.08 -1.95
N SER A 103 -14.20 1.68 -2.85
CA SER A 103 -12.74 1.66 -2.77
C SER A 103 -12.22 2.38 -1.52
N LEU A 104 -12.77 3.56 -1.21
CA LEU A 104 -12.43 4.29 0.02
C LEU A 104 -12.80 3.48 1.26
N TYR A 105 -13.97 2.84 1.27
CA TYR A 105 -14.39 1.96 2.36
C TYR A 105 -13.42 0.78 2.54
N PHE A 106 -13.03 0.11 1.45
CA PHE A 106 -12.08 -0.99 1.49
C PHE A 106 -10.73 -0.55 2.07
N GLU A 107 -10.18 0.57 1.62
CA GLU A 107 -8.90 1.08 2.11
C GLU A 107 -8.96 1.47 3.59
N ALA A 108 -10.06 2.08 4.03
CA ALA A 108 -10.27 2.39 5.44
C ALA A 108 -10.36 1.13 6.32
N LYS A 109 -10.87 0.00 5.78
CA LYS A 109 -11.02 -1.26 6.53
C LYS A 109 -9.79 -2.17 6.47
N THR A 110 -8.92 -2.03 5.48
CA THR A 110 -7.80 -2.96 5.25
C THR A 110 -6.45 -2.27 5.26
N PHE A 111 -6.24 -1.29 4.39
CA PHE A 111 -4.95 -0.62 4.21
C PHE A 111 -4.60 0.28 5.41
N LEU A 112 -5.55 1.11 5.85
CA LEU A 112 -5.35 2.07 6.93
C LEU A 112 -5.01 1.42 8.29
N PRO A 113 -5.68 0.33 8.73
CA PRO A 113 -5.29 -0.37 9.96
C PRO A 113 -3.84 -0.89 9.92
N GLY A 114 -3.37 -1.31 8.75
CA GLY A 114 -1.98 -1.72 8.56
C GLY A 114 -0.99 -0.58 8.77
N LEU A 115 -1.31 0.62 8.28
CA LEU A 115 -0.48 1.83 8.49
C LEU A 115 -0.41 2.18 9.98
N PHE A 116 -1.53 2.17 10.68
CA PHE A 116 -1.56 2.45 12.13
C PHE A 116 -0.76 1.43 12.93
N LEU A 117 -0.86 0.15 12.59
CA LEU A 117 -0.08 -0.89 13.27
C LEU A 117 1.41 -0.67 13.11
N VAL A 118 1.87 -0.31 11.90
CA VAL A 118 3.28 -0.05 11.63
C VAL A 118 3.74 1.23 12.35
N GLY A 119 2.96 2.31 12.27
CA GLY A 119 3.24 3.58 12.95
C GLY A 119 3.37 3.38 14.46
N ASP A 120 2.37 2.75 15.08
CA ASP A 120 2.36 2.45 16.51
C ASP A 120 3.57 1.60 16.95
N LYS A 121 3.83 0.48 16.27
CA LYS A 121 4.97 -0.40 16.60
C LYS A 121 6.31 0.34 16.52
N LEU A 122 6.52 1.13 15.47
CA LEU A 122 7.78 1.87 15.29
C LEU A 122 7.92 3.04 16.27
N ALA A 123 6.82 3.73 16.60
CA ALA A 123 6.82 4.81 17.57
C ALA A 123 7.00 4.27 19.00
N MET A 124 6.22 3.25 19.37
CA MET A 124 6.27 2.64 20.70
C MET A 124 7.56 1.90 21.00
N ALA A 125 8.28 1.38 19.99
CA ALA A 125 9.63 0.85 20.16
C ALA A 125 10.62 1.87 20.78
N HIS A 126 10.28 3.15 20.72
CA HIS A 126 11.03 4.26 21.32
C HIS A 126 10.25 5.00 22.41
N GLY A 127 9.09 4.50 22.84
CA GLY A 127 8.23 5.13 23.84
C GLY A 127 7.67 6.49 23.39
N LEU A 128 7.41 6.64 22.08
CA LEU A 128 6.78 7.82 21.49
C LEU A 128 5.31 7.49 21.18
N GLU A 129 4.41 8.29 21.73
CA GLU A 129 2.97 8.21 21.49
C GLU A 129 2.64 8.83 20.13
N GLU A 130 1.95 8.12 19.24
CA GLU A 130 1.43 8.65 17.98
C GLU A 130 -0.09 8.75 18.03
N ARG A 131 -0.66 9.87 17.61
CA ARG A 131 -2.11 10.13 17.58
C ARG A 131 -2.55 10.59 16.20
N PHE A 132 -3.77 10.17 15.80
CA PHE A 132 -4.32 10.32 14.47
C PHE A 132 -5.58 11.21 14.50
N PRO A 133 -5.47 12.56 14.44
CA PRO A 133 -6.62 13.45 14.50
C PRO A 133 -7.68 13.21 13.41
N PHE A 134 -7.27 12.71 12.24
CA PHE A 134 -8.20 12.34 11.17
C PHE A 134 -9.07 11.12 11.51
N MET A 135 -8.76 10.40 12.59
CA MET A 135 -9.52 9.24 13.06
C MET A 135 -10.51 9.61 14.18
N ASP A 136 -10.77 10.88 14.41
CA ASP A 136 -11.91 11.30 15.22
C ASP A 136 -13.21 10.73 14.63
N ASN A 137 -14.04 10.12 15.47
CA ASN A 137 -15.21 9.38 14.99
C ASN A 137 -16.20 10.29 14.25
N ASP A 138 -16.43 11.50 14.75
CA ASP A 138 -17.36 12.44 14.11
C ASP A 138 -16.82 12.88 12.73
N LEU A 139 -15.50 13.06 12.64
CA LEU A 139 -14.85 13.39 11.36
C LEU A 139 -14.89 12.23 10.38
N VAL A 140 -14.68 10.99 10.83
CA VAL A 140 -14.78 9.80 9.98
C VAL A 140 -16.19 9.63 9.44
N ASP A 141 -17.20 9.73 10.29
CA ASP A 141 -18.61 9.60 9.90
C ASP A 141 -19.00 10.72 8.93
N PHE A 142 -18.61 11.95 9.21
CA PHE A 142 -18.82 13.07 8.29
C PHE A 142 -18.10 12.85 6.95
N ALA A 143 -16.86 12.44 6.97
CA ALA A 143 -16.09 12.20 5.75
C ALA A 143 -16.73 11.13 4.88
N GLN A 144 -17.29 10.06 5.46
CA GLN A 144 -17.99 9.03 4.69
C GLN A 144 -19.26 9.54 3.99
N MET A 145 -19.95 10.51 4.58
CA MET A 145 -21.14 11.14 3.99
C MET A 145 -20.83 12.13 2.86
N ILE A 146 -19.58 12.61 2.76
CA ILE A 146 -19.20 13.58 1.73
C ILE A 146 -19.26 12.92 0.33
N PRO A 147 -20.04 13.47 -0.60
CA PRO A 147 -20.08 12.98 -1.98
C PRO A 147 -18.70 13.01 -2.65
N VAL A 148 -18.42 12.00 -3.46
CA VAL A 148 -17.10 11.80 -4.11
C VAL A 148 -16.63 13.03 -4.90
N LYS A 149 -17.54 13.75 -5.57
CA LYS A 149 -17.24 15.00 -6.31
C LYS A 149 -16.58 16.11 -5.47
N TYR A 150 -16.71 16.06 -4.14
CA TYR A 150 -16.04 16.98 -3.24
C TYR A 150 -14.69 16.42 -2.72
N LYS A 151 -14.47 15.14 -2.87
CA LYS A 151 -13.20 14.49 -2.51
C LYS A 151 -12.21 14.51 -3.68
N LEU A 152 -12.73 14.21 -4.89
CA LEU A 152 -11.96 14.13 -6.14
C LEU A 152 -12.37 15.23 -7.10
N GLY A 153 -11.41 15.76 -7.86
CA GLY A 153 -11.63 16.92 -8.74
C GLY A 153 -12.19 16.57 -10.10
N ASN A 154 -11.73 15.50 -10.70
CA ASN A 154 -11.96 15.21 -12.11
C ASN A 154 -12.60 13.83 -12.33
N LEU A 155 -13.92 13.78 -12.19
CA LEU A 155 -14.69 12.55 -12.35
C LEU A 155 -15.13 12.29 -13.81
N SER A 156 -14.79 13.17 -14.75
CA SER A 156 -15.32 13.13 -16.14
C SER A 156 -14.24 12.91 -17.21
N GLU A 157 -12.95 12.90 -16.85
CA GLU A 157 -11.88 12.70 -17.83
C GLU A 157 -11.53 11.21 -17.99
N GLU A 158 -11.04 10.88 -19.21
CA GLU A 158 -10.54 9.54 -19.52
C GLU A 158 -9.47 9.11 -18.52
N ILE A 159 -9.76 8.03 -17.84
CA ILE A 159 -8.90 7.50 -16.78
C ILE A 159 -7.74 6.78 -17.43
N LYS A 160 -6.57 7.34 -17.25
CA LYS A 160 -5.33 6.65 -17.60
C LYS A 160 -5.04 5.59 -16.54
N ARG A 161 -5.12 4.32 -16.92
CA ARG A 161 -4.69 3.22 -16.06
C ARG A 161 -3.20 3.35 -15.79
N ILE A 162 -2.84 3.63 -14.55
CA ILE A 162 -1.45 3.82 -14.13
C ILE A 162 -1.01 2.59 -13.37
N ASP A 163 0.06 1.98 -13.83
CA ASP A 163 0.75 0.93 -13.11
C ASP A 163 1.84 1.56 -12.22
N GLU A 164 1.66 1.49 -10.91
CA GLU A 164 2.63 1.99 -9.94
C GLU A 164 3.96 1.22 -9.97
N ASN A 165 3.97 0.03 -10.55
CA ASN A 165 5.15 -0.83 -10.63
C ASN A 165 5.99 -0.58 -11.89
N GLN A 166 5.53 0.25 -12.82
CA GLN A 166 6.30 0.61 -14.00
C GLN A 166 7.36 1.65 -13.68
N PHE A 167 8.56 1.48 -14.27
CA PHE A 167 9.69 2.44 -14.14
C PHE A 167 9.44 3.81 -14.79
N LYS A 168 8.35 4.01 -15.49
CA LYS A 168 8.03 5.29 -16.13
C LYS A 168 7.71 6.34 -15.07
N LYS A 169 8.68 7.21 -14.80
CA LYS A 169 8.52 8.39 -13.95
C LYS A 169 7.41 9.30 -14.49
N GLY A 170 6.42 9.61 -13.65
CA GLY A 170 5.61 10.81 -13.84
C GLY A 170 4.12 10.62 -13.98
N THR A 171 3.60 9.52 -14.49
CA THR A 171 2.20 9.41 -14.89
C THR A 171 1.17 9.48 -13.75
N TYR A 172 1.44 8.92 -12.57
CA TYR A 172 0.49 8.98 -11.43
C TYR A 172 0.52 10.33 -10.70
N ARG A 173 1.57 11.15 -10.89
CA ARG A 173 1.69 12.48 -10.27
C ARG A 173 0.86 13.54 -10.97
N ASP A 174 0.32 13.22 -12.14
CA ASP A 174 -0.50 14.17 -12.92
C ASP A 174 -1.95 14.22 -12.40
N PHE A 175 -2.38 13.28 -11.55
CA PHE A 175 -3.68 13.28 -10.87
C PHE A 175 -3.58 13.91 -9.48
N ASP A 176 -3.48 15.22 -9.44
CA ASP A 176 -3.41 15.99 -8.17
C ASP A 176 -4.78 16.58 -7.78
N ASP A 177 -5.81 15.78 -7.94
CA ASP A 177 -7.19 16.18 -7.70
C ASP A 177 -7.84 15.57 -6.46
N GLY A 178 -7.04 14.86 -5.64
CA GLY A 178 -7.48 14.29 -4.37
C GLY A 178 -7.57 15.29 -3.22
N LYS A 179 -8.32 14.91 -2.18
CA LYS A 179 -8.54 15.70 -0.96
C LYS A 179 -9.11 17.11 -1.21
N LYS A 180 -9.93 17.26 -2.24
CA LYS A 180 -10.41 18.56 -2.71
C LYS A 180 -11.09 19.40 -1.60
N VAL A 181 -12.05 18.79 -0.88
CA VAL A 181 -12.76 19.49 0.21
C VAL A 181 -11.81 19.84 1.36
N LEU A 182 -10.89 18.96 1.73
CA LEU A 182 -9.91 19.21 2.78
C LEU A 182 -8.97 20.36 2.40
N ARG A 183 -8.45 20.35 1.16
CA ARG A 183 -7.62 21.44 0.63
C ARG A 183 -8.38 22.79 0.65
N GLN A 184 -9.66 22.78 0.29
CA GLN A 184 -10.50 23.98 0.28
C GLN A 184 -10.74 24.49 1.70
N ALA A 185 -11.07 23.62 2.66
CA ALA A 185 -11.31 23.97 4.03
C ALA A 185 -10.06 24.57 4.71
N MET A 186 -8.88 24.11 4.33
CA MET A 186 -7.62 24.53 4.95
C MET A 186 -7.00 25.78 4.34
N LYS A 187 -7.58 26.38 3.28
CA LYS A 187 -7.00 27.54 2.58
C LYS A 187 -6.74 28.75 3.49
N ASP A 188 -7.61 28.98 4.46
CA ASP A 188 -7.51 30.13 5.35
C ASP A 188 -6.63 29.85 6.58
N TYR A 189 -6.23 28.60 6.80
CA TYR A 189 -5.46 28.16 7.97
C TYR A 189 -4.00 27.86 7.68
N ILE A 190 -3.68 27.44 6.45
CA ILE A 190 -2.31 27.08 6.07
C ILE A 190 -1.94 27.73 4.73
N PRO A 191 -0.64 28.00 4.50
CA PRO A 191 -0.20 28.66 3.27
C PRO A 191 -0.64 27.93 2.00
N THR A 192 -1.05 28.68 0.98
CA THR A 192 -1.50 28.16 -0.32
C THR A 192 -0.47 27.23 -0.97
N LYS A 193 0.82 27.48 -0.75
CA LYS A 193 1.90 26.58 -1.21
C LYS A 193 1.76 25.16 -0.66
N ILE A 194 1.19 25.00 0.52
CA ILE A 194 0.97 23.69 1.16
C ILE A 194 -0.35 23.10 0.66
N THR A 195 -1.44 23.88 0.64
CA THR A 195 -2.75 23.37 0.17
C THR A 195 -2.73 22.93 -1.30
N ASN A 196 -1.93 23.59 -2.12
CA ASN A 196 -1.78 23.28 -3.56
C ASN A 196 -0.61 22.33 -3.86
N ARG A 197 0.05 21.78 -2.84
CA ARG A 197 1.16 20.85 -3.04
C ARG A 197 0.66 19.56 -3.69
N LYS A 198 1.36 19.12 -4.74
CA LYS A 198 1.11 17.82 -5.36
C LYS A 198 1.28 16.67 -4.36
N LYS A 199 0.43 15.66 -4.45
CA LYS A 199 0.54 14.45 -3.65
C LYS A 199 1.90 13.80 -3.89
N GLN A 200 2.62 13.56 -2.82
CA GLN A 200 3.85 12.79 -2.84
C GLN A 200 3.68 11.63 -1.86
N GLY A 201 3.85 10.40 -2.36
CA GLY A 201 3.85 9.22 -1.52
C GLY A 201 4.99 9.28 -0.50
N PHE A 202 4.74 8.79 0.69
CA PHE A 202 5.79 8.56 1.68
C PHE A 202 6.47 7.24 1.33
N SER A 203 7.49 7.31 0.49
CA SER A 203 8.29 6.16 0.07
C SER A 203 9.77 6.49 0.17
N ALA A 204 10.53 5.54 0.67
CA ALA A 204 11.99 5.59 0.58
C ALA A 204 12.43 5.39 -0.90
N PRO A 205 13.63 5.76 -1.26
CA PRO A 205 14.18 5.47 -2.59
C PRO A 205 14.64 4.02 -2.72
N ASP A 206 13.81 3.09 -2.20
CA ASP A 206 14.05 1.64 -2.14
C ASP A 206 14.29 1.03 -3.52
N GLU A 207 13.65 1.56 -4.56
CA GLU A 207 13.91 1.16 -5.94
C GLU A 207 15.40 1.28 -6.32
N SER A 208 16.04 2.40 -6.00
CA SER A 208 17.45 2.62 -6.29
C SER A 208 18.39 1.95 -5.29
N TRP A 209 17.95 1.79 -4.03
CA TRP A 209 18.76 1.14 -3.00
C TRP A 209 19.07 -0.32 -3.32
N TYR A 210 18.13 -1.04 -3.95
CA TYR A 210 18.34 -2.45 -4.30
C TYR A 210 19.14 -2.67 -5.59
N ARG A 211 19.64 -1.60 -6.23
CA ARG A 211 20.42 -1.69 -7.47
C ARG A 211 21.89 -1.29 -7.31
N GLY A 212 22.19 -0.40 -6.39
CA GLY A 212 23.52 0.14 -6.18
C GLY A 212 24.36 -0.68 -5.20
N GLU A 213 24.96 -0.01 -4.25
CA GLU A 213 25.85 -0.60 -3.23
C GLU A 213 25.20 -1.73 -2.41
N ASN A 214 23.87 -1.72 -2.27
CA ASN A 214 23.13 -2.74 -1.54
C ASN A 214 22.72 -3.94 -2.39
N ALA A 215 23.02 -3.96 -3.69
CA ALA A 215 22.66 -5.09 -4.55
C ALA A 215 23.36 -6.39 -4.15
N ASP A 216 24.61 -6.31 -3.67
CA ASP A 216 25.35 -7.47 -3.19
C ASP A 216 24.73 -8.01 -1.89
N TYR A 217 24.41 -7.13 -0.94
CA TYR A 217 23.68 -7.53 0.27
C TYR A 217 22.36 -8.23 -0.06
N LEU A 218 21.59 -7.67 -1.02
CA LEU A 218 20.34 -8.26 -1.47
C LEU A 218 20.54 -9.67 -2.04
N LYS A 219 21.56 -9.85 -2.89
CA LYS A 219 21.90 -11.16 -3.46
C LYS A 219 22.34 -12.15 -2.39
N ASP A 220 23.19 -11.73 -1.48
CA ASP A 220 23.67 -12.59 -0.39
C ASP A 220 22.52 -13.01 0.52
N LEU A 221 21.60 -12.10 0.86
CA LEU A 221 20.46 -12.38 1.70
C LEU A 221 19.46 -13.32 1.05
N LEU A 222 19.09 -13.07 -0.21
CA LEU A 222 17.98 -13.77 -0.89
C LEU A 222 18.42 -14.95 -1.75
N LEU A 223 19.65 -14.97 -2.23
CA LEU A 223 20.18 -16.00 -3.14
C LEU A 223 21.38 -16.74 -2.59
N GLY A 224 21.83 -16.40 -1.38
CA GLY A 224 22.95 -17.05 -0.72
C GLY A 224 22.62 -18.47 -0.23
N ASN A 225 23.66 -19.28 0.04
CA ASN A 225 23.52 -20.66 0.49
C ASN A 225 22.86 -20.84 1.87
N LYS A 226 22.65 -19.73 2.61
CA LYS A 226 22.03 -19.73 3.96
C LYS A 226 20.59 -19.24 3.93
N THR A 227 19.98 -19.12 2.76
CA THR A 227 18.61 -18.60 2.60
C THR A 227 17.60 -19.61 3.14
N VAL A 228 16.88 -19.24 4.21
CA VAL A 228 15.91 -20.11 4.91
C VAL A 228 14.56 -20.12 4.20
N MET A 229 14.13 -18.98 3.65
CA MET A 229 12.86 -18.89 2.91
C MET A 229 12.80 -19.81 1.70
N SER A 230 13.92 -20.36 1.24
CA SER A 230 13.99 -21.35 0.14
C SER A 230 13.23 -22.64 0.44
N GLU A 231 12.91 -22.92 1.68
CA GLU A 231 12.04 -24.04 2.06
C GLU A 231 10.58 -23.79 1.64
N PHE A 232 10.20 -22.54 1.45
CA PHE A 232 8.82 -22.12 1.16
C PHE A 232 8.67 -21.52 -0.25
N ILE A 233 9.68 -20.78 -0.70
CA ILE A 233 9.66 -19.98 -1.93
C ILE A 233 10.66 -20.55 -2.93
N ASP A 234 10.23 -20.67 -4.19
CA ASP A 234 11.11 -21.16 -5.26
C ASP A 234 12.26 -20.19 -5.52
N GLN A 235 13.49 -20.69 -5.44
CA GLN A 235 14.70 -19.87 -5.59
C GLN A 235 14.92 -19.40 -7.03
N SER A 236 14.42 -20.12 -8.03
CA SER A 236 14.51 -19.70 -9.43
C SER A 236 13.62 -18.48 -9.68
N TYR A 237 12.43 -18.45 -9.08
CA TYR A 237 11.54 -17.30 -9.10
C TYR A 237 12.16 -16.09 -8.40
N VAL A 238 12.69 -16.26 -7.19
CA VAL A 238 13.37 -15.17 -6.47
C VAL A 238 14.53 -14.60 -7.29
N LYS A 239 15.36 -15.48 -7.88
CA LYS A 239 16.47 -15.08 -8.73
C LYS A 239 16.02 -14.29 -9.95
N GLN A 240 14.93 -14.70 -10.59
CA GLN A 240 14.36 -13.96 -11.70
C GLN A 240 13.94 -12.54 -11.26
N ILE A 241 13.15 -12.41 -10.19
CA ILE A 241 12.66 -11.12 -9.65
C ILE A 241 13.81 -10.19 -9.30
N VAL A 242 14.83 -10.69 -8.60
CA VAL A 242 16.02 -9.90 -8.23
C VAL A 242 16.77 -9.42 -9.48
N ASN A 243 16.99 -10.30 -10.46
CA ASN A 243 17.69 -9.96 -11.69
C ASN A 243 16.90 -8.96 -12.55
N GLU A 244 15.59 -9.09 -12.68
CA GLU A 244 14.74 -8.16 -13.42
C GLU A 244 14.79 -6.76 -12.79
N HIS A 245 14.79 -6.68 -11.45
CA HIS A 245 14.85 -5.42 -10.73
C HIS A 245 16.23 -4.74 -10.88
N ILE A 246 17.32 -5.49 -10.66
CA ILE A 246 18.69 -4.95 -10.75
C ILE A 246 19.00 -4.49 -12.17
N ASN A 247 18.55 -5.21 -13.19
CA ASN A 247 18.76 -4.88 -14.61
C ASN A 247 17.73 -3.87 -15.17
N GLU A 248 16.92 -3.25 -14.32
CA GLU A 248 15.95 -2.21 -14.68
C GLU A 248 14.85 -2.66 -15.67
N LYS A 249 14.58 -3.96 -15.76
CA LYS A 249 13.51 -4.50 -16.61
C LYS A 249 12.13 -4.22 -16.03
N ILE A 250 11.96 -4.57 -14.75
CA ILE A 250 10.71 -4.40 -14.00
C ILE A 250 11.05 -3.90 -12.59
N ASN A 251 10.20 -3.03 -12.05
CA ASN A 251 10.34 -2.54 -10.67
C ASN A 251 9.67 -3.48 -9.67
N HIS A 252 10.43 -4.41 -9.11
CA HIS A 252 9.96 -5.37 -8.11
C HIS A 252 10.23 -4.95 -6.66
N ARG A 253 10.46 -3.65 -6.38
CA ARG A 253 10.85 -3.17 -5.04
C ARG A 253 9.96 -3.68 -3.91
N LEU A 254 8.63 -3.74 -4.11
CA LEU A 254 7.69 -4.20 -3.08
C LEU A 254 7.83 -5.70 -2.80
N LEU A 255 7.98 -6.50 -3.83
CA LEU A 255 8.16 -7.95 -3.71
C LEU A 255 9.52 -8.27 -3.09
N ILE A 256 10.58 -7.59 -3.52
CA ILE A 256 11.92 -7.70 -2.93
C ILE A 256 11.88 -7.34 -1.44
N TRP A 257 11.23 -6.23 -1.07
CA TRP A 257 11.06 -5.88 0.34
C TRP A 257 10.32 -6.97 1.12
N SER A 258 9.30 -7.58 0.53
CA SER A 258 8.56 -8.68 1.15
C SER A 258 9.44 -9.92 1.33
N PHE A 259 10.25 -10.29 0.34
CA PHE A 259 11.20 -11.39 0.45
C PHE A 259 12.25 -11.15 1.54
N MET A 260 12.81 -9.95 1.61
CA MET A 260 13.78 -9.60 2.66
C MET A 260 13.17 -9.73 4.06
N ASN A 261 11.94 -9.21 4.25
CA ASN A 261 11.25 -9.34 5.54
C ASN A 261 10.94 -10.80 5.87
N PHE A 262 10.50 -11.58 4.88
CA PHE A 262 10.19 -12.99 5.08
C PHE A 262 11.46 -13.81 5.39
N GLU A 263 12.57 -13.57 4.69
CA GLU A 263 13.85 -14.22 4.97
C GLU A 263 14.33 -13.91 6.40
N TRP A 264 14.30 -12.62 6.83
CA TRP A 264 14.66 -12.25 8.18
C TRP A 264 13.73 -12.86 9.22
N TRP A 265 12.42 -12.91 8.93
CA TRP A 265 11.47 -13.57 9.79
C TRP A 265 11.79 -15.07 9.95
N CYS A 266 12.09 -15.77 8.87
CA CYS A 266 12.48 -17.17 8.89
C CYS A 266 13.75 -17.39 9.72
N ARG A 267 14.78 -16.57 9.53
CA ARG A 267 16.03 -16.65 10.30
C ARG A 267 15.79 -16.48 11.78
N ILE A 268 15.03 -15.46 12.17
CA ILE A 268 14.81 -15.12 13.58
C ILE A 268 13.93 -16.16 14.27
N PHE A 269 12.80 -16.52 13.66
CA PHE A 269 11.76 -17.30 14.33
C PHE A 269 11.81 -18.79 14.06
N LEU A 270 12.36 -19.22 12.93
CA LEU A 270 12.53 -20.65 12.63
C LEU A 270 13.93 -21.14 13.01
N ASN A 271 14.97 -20.37 12.69
CA ASN A 271 16.35 -20.76 12.95
C ASN A 271 16.96 -20.14 14.23
N ASN A 272 16.17 -19.32 14.98
CA ASN A 272 16.62 -18.66 16.20
C ASN A 272 17.93 -17.83 16.02
N GLU A 273 18.13 -17.25 14.84
CA GLU A 273 19.27 -16.38 14.56
C GLU A 273 19.16 -15.10 15.40
N LYS A 274 20.24 -14.76 16.10
CA LYS A 274 20.28 -13.52 16.90
C LYS A 274 20.63 -12.34 15.98
N ILE A 275 19.85 -11.29 16.07
CA ILE A 275 20.18 -10.00 15.44
C ILE A 275 21.19 -9.30 16.37
N GLU A 276 22.40 -9.05 15.87
CA GLU A 276 23.40 -8.24 16.55
C GLU A 276 23.13 -6.73 16.43
#